data_489c13b6301d3211aa51a86bb7b66541
#
_entry.id   489c13b6301d3211aa51a86bb7b66541
#
_cell.length_a   1.000
_cell.length_b   1.000
_cell.length_c   1.000
_cell.angle_alpha   90.00
_cell.angle_beta   90.00
_cell.angle_gamma   90.00
#
_symmetry.space_group_name_H-M   'P 1'
#
loop_
_entity.id
_entity.type
_entity.pdbx_description
1 polymer ?
#
loop_
_entity_poly.entity_id
_entity_poly.type
_entity_poly.pdbx_seq_one_letter_code
_entity_poly.pdbx_strand_id
1 'polypeptide(L)'
;FWFNILASFVIYTVLFFAAPLIAAYIHEPCLIELSRFVFLSFVISSFGIAHSAYMTKNMMNREIAIIGAIALVCSGAVAITLAFLGFSYWSLAWQQIIYIAVLNLGRYYFVPWRPSFHFTFEPVKRMFSFSVNVLITNLINTVSNNILTLLFGGLYPMKAVGDFSQANKWNTMGNSFVANAVGQVAQPVLASVNEERGREVRVFRKMMRFTAFLSFPAMFGLAIVSREFILLTI
;
A
#
# COMPACT_ATOMS: atom_id res chain seq x y z
N PHE A 1 -7.17 17.14 -10.36
CA PHE A 1 -6.27 16.40 -11.25
C PHE A 1 -4.92 17.11 -11.34
N TRP A 2 -4.84 18.32 -11.91
CA TRP A 2 -3.60 19.08 -12.13
C TRP A 2 -2.83 19.37 -10.84
N PHE A 3 -3.53 19.68 -9.75
CA PHE A 3 -2.91 19.85 -8.43
C PHE A 3 -2.15 18.59 -7.98
N ASN A 4 -2.74 17.40 -8.16
CA ASN A 4 -2.10 16.15 -7.79
C ASN A 4 -0.83 15.87 -8.61
N ILE A 5 -0.87 16.17 -9.92
CA ILE A 5 0.31 16.02 -10.79
C ILE A 5 1.42 16.96 -10.33
N LEU A 6 1.10 18.24 -10.09
CA LEU A 6 2.09 19.22 -9.62
C LEU A 6 2.67 18.81 -8.26
N ALA A 7 1.81 18.42 -7.30
CA ALA A 7 2.24 17.96 -5.99
C ALA A 7 3.15 16.72 -6.08
N SER A 8 2.79 15.76 -6.93
CA SER A 8 3.59 14.55 -7.13
C SER A 8 4.94 14.85 -7.78
N PHE A 9 4.99 15.81 -8.69
CA PHE A 9 6.24 16.24 -9.29
C PHE A 9 7.15 16.94 -8.29
N VAL A 10 6.60 17.78 -7.41
CA VAL A 10 7.35 18.42 -6.31
C VAL A 10 7.89 17.36 -5.35
N ILE A 11 7.04 16.40 -4.94
CA ILE A 11 7.44 15.29 -4.07
C ILE A 11 8.54 14.46 -4.72
N TYR A 12 8.38 14.11 -5.99
CA TYR A 12 9.41 13.38 -6.75
C TYR A 12 10.75 14.14 -6.75
N THR A 13 10.73 15.44 -7.01
CA THR A 13 11.94 16.27 -7.04
C THR A 13 12.62 16.29 -5.67
N VAL A 14 11.86 16.46 -4.59
CA VAL A 14 12.41 16.42 -3.22
C VAL A 14 13.04 15.06 -2.92
N LEU A 15 12.34 13.98 -3.24
CA LEU A 15 12.83 12.62 -3.01
C LEU A 15 14.02 12.26 -3.90
N PHE A 16 14.07 12.78 -5.13
CA PHE A 16 15.19 12.60 -6.04
C PHE A 16 16.50 13.17 -5.46
N PHE A 17 16.42 14.36 -4.85
CA PHE A 17 17.56 14.97 -4.16
C PHE A 17 17.82 14.35 -2.79
N ALA A 18 16.82 13.75 -2.15
CA ALA A 18 16.98 13.03 -0.89
C ALA A 18 17.55 11.61 -1.06
N ALA A 19 17.50 11.01 -2.27
CA ALA A 19 17.97 9.67 -2.55
C ALA A 19 19.39 9.38 -2.06
N PRO A 20 20.41 10.26 -2.26
CA PRO A 20 21.75 10.02 -1.74
C PRO A 20 21.82 10.01 -0.21
N LEU A 21 20.99 10.77 0.49
CA LEU A 21 20.90 10.75 1.96
C LEU A 21 20.36 9.41 2.46
N ILE A 22 19.35 8.87 1.78
CA ILE A 22 18.78 7.55 2.10
C ILE A 22 19.81 6.46 1.88
N ALA A 23 20.52 6.50 0.76
CA ALA A 23 21.56 5.52 0.44
C ALA A 23 22.76 5.60 1.42
N ALA A 24 23.16 6.80 1.84
CA ALA A 24 24.18 7.01 2.85
C ALA A 24 23.78 6.47 4.22
N TYR A 25 22.52 6.63 4.61
CA TYR A 25 21.99 6.08 5.86
C TYR A 25 21.98 4.55 5.89
N ILE A 26 21.68 3.92 4.74
CA ILE A 26 21.61 2.45 4.62
C ILE A 26 22.98 1.86 4.24
N HIS A 27 23.98 2.68 3.92
CA HIS A 27 25.33 2.27 3.50
C HIS A 27 25.38 1.46 2.19
N GLU A 28 24.38 1.65 1.29
CA GLU A 28 24.27 0.92 0.02
C GLU A 28 24.16 1.89 -1.17
N PRO A 29 25.23 2.12 -1.94
CA PRO A 29 25.24 3.07 -3.05
C PRO A 29 24.27 2.73 -4.19
N CYS A 30 23.97 1.46 -4.43
CA CYS A 30 23.06 1.01 -5.49
C CYS A 30 21.62 1.51 -5.28
N LEU A 31 21.27 1.89 -4.03
CA LEU A 31 19.96 2.43 -3.69
C LEU A 31 19.70 3.82 -4.30
N ILE A 32 20.72 4.57 -4.71
CA ILE A 32 20.53 5.91 -5.28
C ILE A 32 19.74 5.81 -6.59
N GLU A 33 20.24 5.00 -7.52
CA GLU A 33 19.61 4.82 -8.83
C GLU A 33 18.25 4.13 -8.72
N LEU A 34 18.19 3.06 -7.91
CA LEU A 34 16.98 2.31 -7.66
C LEU A 34 15.87 3.20 -7.06
N SER A 35 16.19 4.00 -6.04
CA SER A 35 15.25 4.89 -5.38
C SER A 35 14.72 5.94 -6.34
N ARG A 36 15.60 6.59 -7.11
CA ARG A 36 15.21 7.58 -8.12
C ARG A 36 14.24 7.01 -9.15
N PHE A 37 14.49 5.77 -9.59
CA PHE A 37 13.62 5.07 -10.52
C PHE A 37 12.27 4.72 -9.88
N VAL A 38 12.27 4.17 -8.67
CA VAL A 38 11.04 3.80 -7.96
C VAL A 38 10.20 5.03 -7.60
N PHE A 39 10.82 6.16 -7.24
CA PHE A 39 10.09 7.40 -6.95
C PHE A 39 9.32 7.96 -8.16
N LEU A 40 9.69 7.60 -9.38
CA LEU A 40 8.91 7.92 -10.58
C LEU A 40 7.47 7.37 -10.49
N SER A 41 7.27 6.32 -9.71
CA SER A 41 5.94 5.76 -9.44
C SER A 41 4.95 6.77 -8.85
N PHE A 42 5.42 7.76 -8.07
CA PHE A 42 4.56 8.83 -7.55
C PHE A 42 3.97 9.67 -8.67
N VAL A 43 4.79 10.03 -9.65
CA VAL A 43 4.35 10.82 -10.80
C VAL A 43 3.38 10.01 -11.66
N ILE A 44 3.71 8.75 -11.96
CA ILE A 44 2.83 7.88 -12.74
C ILE A 44 1.51 7.64 -12.00
N SER A 45 1.55 7.41 -10.68
CA SER A 45 0.36 7.20 -9.86
C SER A 45 -0.58 8.41 -9.87
N SER A 46 -0.05 9.63 -9.91
CA SER A 46 -0.85 10.87 -9.88
C SER A 46 -1.85 10.98 -11.03
N PHE A 47 -1.53 10.43 -12.19
CA PHE A 47 -2.43 10.41 -13.34
C PHE A 47 -3.70 9.58 -13.10
N GLY A 48 -3.63 8.56 -12.23
CA GLY A 48 -4.76 7.68 -11.92
C GLY A 48 -5.60 8.10 -10.71
N ILE A 49 -5.17 9.07 -9.89
CA ILE A 49 -5.83 9.42 -8.62
C ILE A 49 -7.28 9.86 -8.84
N ALA A 50 -7.52 10.78 -9.79
CA ALA A 50 -8.87 11.28 -10.06
C ALA A 50 -9.81 10.18 -10.57
N HIS A 51 -9.30 9.30 -11.45
CA HIS A 51 -10.06 8.18 -11.98
C HIS A 51 -10.37 7.15 -10.87
N SER A 52 -9.40 6.88 -9.97
CA SER A 52 -9.60 6.03 -8.80
C SER A 52 -10.69 6.58 -7.89
N ALA A 53 -10.66 7.89 -7.60
CA ALA A 53 -11.68 8.55 -6.79
C ALA A 53 -13.07 8.48 -7.45
N TYR A 54 -13.15 8.65 -8.76
CA TYR A 54 -14.39 8.48 -9.52
C TYR A 54 -14.96 7.06 -9.40
N MET A 55 -14.13 6.04 -9.59
CA MET A 55 -14.54 4.63 -9.46
C MET A 55 -15.03 4.31 -8.05
N THR A 56 -14.33 4.78 -7.02
CA THR A 56 -14.72 4.58 -5.61
C THR A 56 -16.05 5.29 -5.30
N LYS A 57 -16.21 6.53 -5.76
CA LYS A 57 -17.47 7.30 -5.59
C LYS A 57 -18.67 6.59 -6.23
N ASN A 58 -18.48 5.99 -7.39
CA ASN A 58 -19.55 5.28 -8.11
C ASN A 58 -19.63 3.78 -7.76
N MET A 59 -18.93 3.33 -6.71
CA MET A 59 -18.93 1.93 -6.23
C MET A 59 -18.61 0.90 -7.32
N MET A 60 -17.71 1.23 -8.26
CA MET A 60 -17.29 0.35 -9.36
C MET A 60 -16.32 -0.73 -8.87
N ASN A 61 -16.72 -1.50 -7.84
CA ASN A 61 -15.85 -2.46 -7.17
C ASN A 61 -15.43 -3.62 -8.08
N ARG A 62 -16.31 -4.02 -9.01
CA ARG A 62 -16.02 -5.07 -9.98
C ARG A 62 -14.88 -4.67 -10.91
N GLU A 63 -14.97 -3.48 -11.47
CA GLU A 63 -13.97 -2.92 -12.39
C GLU A 63 -12.63 -2.70 -11.68
N ILE A 64 -12.67 -2.20 -10.45
CA ILE A 64 -11.47 -2.04 -9.60
C ILE A 64 -10.79 -3.40 -9.39
N ALA A 65 -11.55 -4.46 -9.08
CA ALA A 65 -11.01 -5.79 -8.87
C ALA A 65 -10.41 -6.38 -10.15
N ILE A 66 -11.09 -6.23 -11.29
CA ILE A 66 -10.61 -6.71 -12.60
C ILE A 66 -9.30 -6.02 -12.98
N ILE A 67 -9.25 -4.68 -12.90
CA ILE A 67 -8.04 -3.91 -13.21
C ILE A 67 -6.90 -4.32 -12.29
N GLY A 68 -7.18 -4.47 -10.99
CA GLY A 68 -6.19 -4.92 -10.00
C GLY A 68 -5.62 -6.30 -10.32
N ALA A 69 -6.47 -7.26 -10.69
CA ALA A 69 -6.06 -8.61 -11.06
C ALA A 69 -5.19 -8.61 -12.34
N ILE A 70 -5.60 -7.88 -13.38
CA ILE A 70 -4.83 -7.73 -14.62
C ILE A 70 -3.48 -7.08 -14.33
N ALA A 71 -3.45 -6.00 -13.54
CA ALA A 71 -2.22 -5.31 -13.20
C ALA A 71 -1.25 -6.22 -12.41
N LEU A 72 -1.78 -7.04 -11.49
CA LEU A 72 -0.99 -7.99 -10.72
C LEU A 72 -0.36 -9.07 -11.62
N VAL A 73 -1.17 -9.67 -12.51
CA VAL A 73 -0.68 -10.71 -13.43
C VAL A 73 0.35 -10.15 -14.41
N CYS A 74 0.06 -8.99 -15.03
CA CYS A 74 1.00 -8.37 -15.98
C CYS A 74 2.32 -7.97 -15.31
N SER A 75 2.26 -7.29 -14.17
CA SER A 75 3.46 -6.86 -13.45
C SER A 75 4.25 -8.04 -12.90
N GLY A 76 3.57 -9.07 -12.41
CA GLY A 76 4.19 -10.30 -11.93
C GLY A 76 4.90 -11.07 -13.04
N ALA A 77 4.26 -11.23 -14.20
CA ALA A 77 4.88 -11.87 -15.36
C ALA A 77 6.15 -11.15 -15.80
N VAL A 78 6.13 -9.82 -15.86
CA VAL A 78 7.31 -9.03 -16.22
C VAL A 78 8.41 -9.14 -15.15
N ALA A 79 8.05 -9.09 -13.86
CA ALA A 79 9.02 -9.24 -12.77
C ALA A 79 9.73 -10.60 -12.82
N ILE A 80 8.97 -11.69 -13.03
CA ILE A 80 9.51 -13.04 -13.15
C ILE A 80 10.43 -13.14 -14.37
N THR A 81 10.02 -12.63 -15.52
CA THR A 81 10.84 -12.63 -16.73
C THR A 81 12.16 -11.88 -16.53
N LEU A 82 12.12 -10.67 -15.93
CA LEU A 82 13.31 -9.89 -15.65
C LEU A 82 14.21 -10.56 -14.61
N ALA A 83 13.64 -11.24 -13.62
CA ALA A 83 14.41 -11.99 -12.63
C ALA A 83 15.20 -13.15 -13.30
N PHE A 84 14.57 -13.89 -14.22
CA PHE A 84 15.24 -14.94 -15.01
C PHE A 84 16.32 -14.39 -15.95
N LEU A 85 16.16 -13.16 -16.44
CA LEU A 85 17.17 -12.46 -17.24
C LEU A 85 18.34 -11.90 -16.40
N GLY A 86 18.33 -12.09 -15.07
CA GLY A 86 19.43 -11.69 -14.19
C GLY A 86 19.36 -10.23 -13.69
N PHE A 87 18.24 -9.53 -13.89
CA PHE A 87 18.07 -8.14 -13.41
C PHE A 87 17.91 -8.01 -11.89
N SER A 88 17.93 -9.12 -11.13
CA SER A 88 17.92 -9.14 -9.65
C SER A 88 16.91 -8.13 -9.05
N TYR A 89 17.37 -7.18 -8.21
CA TYR A 89 16.52 -6.20 -7.55
C TYR A 89 15.81 -5.19 -8.50
N TRP A 90 16.33 -4.96 -9.70
CA TRP A 90 15.68 -4.15 -10.72
C TRP A 90 14.33 -4.74 -11.19
N SER A 91 14.18 -6.07 -11.12
CA SER A 91 12.91 -6.72 -11.47
C SER A 91 11.75 -6.24 -10.59
N LEU A 92 12.00 -5.98 -9.30
CA LEU A 92 11.01 -5.46 -8.36
C LEU A 92 10.66 -3.98 -8.64
N ALA A 93 11.65 -3.18 -9.04
CA ALA A 93 11.43 -1.79 -9.41
C ALA A 93 10.55 -1.68 -10.66
N TRP A 94 10.84 -2.48 -11.69
CA TRP A 94 10.00 -2.56 -12.89
C TRP A 94 8.61 -3.10 -12.59
N GLN A 95 8.47 -4.11 -11.73
CA GLN A 95 7.19 -4.62 -11.29
C GLN A 95 6.30 -3.50 -10.76
N GLN A 96 6.83 -2.67 -9.87
CA GLN A 96 6.10 -1.56 -9.26
C GLN A 96 5.63 -0.55 -10.31
N ILE A 97 6.50 -0.14 -11.21
CA ILE A 97 6.17 0.83 -12.28
C ILE A 97 5.10 0.26 -13.22
N ILE A 98 5.26 -0.97 -13.67
CA ILE A 98 4.31 -1.62 -14.59
C ILE A 98 2.96 -1.83 -13.91
N TYR A 99 2.95 -2.25 -12.65
CA TYR A 99 1.72 -2.39 -11.88
C TYR A 99 0.91 -1.10 -11.87
N ILE A 100 1.54 0.03 -11.54
CA ILE A 100 0.87 1.33 -11.49
C ILE A 100 0.45 1.80 -12.90
N ALA A 101 1.29 1.58 -13.90
CA ALA A 101 0.98 1.94 -15.30
C ALA A 101 -0.25 1.18 -15.80
N VAL A 102 -0.32 -0.13 -15.59
CA VAL A 102 -1.46 -0.96 -15.99
C VAL A 102 -2.73 -0.58 -15.21
N LEU A 103 -2.61 -0.30 -13.90
CA LEU A 103 -3.73 0.22 -13.11
C LEU A 103 -4.28 1.52 -13.71
N ASN A 104 -3.41 2.45 -14.08
CA ASN A 104 -3.83 3.72 -14.65
C ASN A 104 -4.48 3.53 -16.03
N LEU A 105 -3.88 2.73 -16.90
CA LEU A 105 -4.47 2.40 -18.21
C LEU A 105 -5.86 1.79 -18.05
N GLY A 106 -6.03 0.83 -17.14
CA GLY A 106 -7.33 0.23 -16.85
C GLY A 106 -8.35 1.26 -16.35
N ARG A 107 -7.95 2.15 -15.45
CA ARG A 107 -8.81 3.24 -14.95
C ARG A 107 -9.23 4.19 -16.07
N TYR A 108 -8.31 4.57 -16.94
CA TYR A 108 -8.62 5.40 -18.12
C TYR A 108 -9.57 4.73 -19.11
N TYR A 109 -9.54 3.41 -19.21
CA TYR A 109 -10.44 2.63 -20.07
C TYR A 109 -11.88 2.59 -19.52
N PHE A 110 -12.05 2.30 -18.23
CA PHE A 110 -13.38 2.14 -17.63
C PHE A 110 -14.05 3.46 -17.23
N VAL A 111 -13.28 4.52 -17.00
CA VAL A 111 -13.82 5.82 -16.57
C VAL A 111 -13.97 6.76 -17.75
N PRO A 112 -15.20 7.22 -18.07
CA PRO A 112 -15.44 8.12 -19.20
C PRO A 112 -14.98 9.55 -18.92
N TRP A 113 -14.70 9.88 -17.64
CA TRP A 113 -14.24 11.21 -17.26
C TRP A 113 -12.87 11.52 -17.86
N ARG A 114 -12.73 12.74 -18.39
CA ARG A 114 -11.45 13.25 -18.92
C ARG A 114 -11.08 14.56 -18.22
N PRO A 115 -9.79 14.77 -17.94
CA PRO A 115 -9.34 16.01 -17.29
C PRO A 115 -9.56 17.19 -18.21
N SER A 116 -10.18 18.25 -17.70
CA SER A 116 -10.28 19.54 -18.37
C SER A 116 -9.14 20.46 -17.94
N PHE A 117 -8.82 21.46 -18.76
CA PHE A 117 -7.76 22.43 -18.45
C PHE A 117 -8.22 23.55 -17.49
N HIS A 118 -9.45 23.45 -16.93
CA HIS A 118 -9.90 24.42 -15.93
C HIS A 118 -9.31 24.13 -14.57
N PHE A 119 -8.55 25.06 -14.05
CA PHE A 119 -7.95 25.00 -12.73
C PHE A 119 -8.65 25.98 -11.78
N THR A 120 -9.27 25.46 -10.72
CA THR A 120 -9.91 26.25 -9.67
C THR A 120 -9.27 25.90 -8.32
N PHE A 121 -8.81 26.93 -7.59
CA PHE A 121 -8.21 26.77 -6.26
C PHE A 121 -9.22 26.57 -5.14
N GLU A 122 -10.47 26.91 -5.36
CA GLU A 122 -11.51 26.91 -4.33
C GLU A 122 -11.74 25.53 -3.68
N PRO A 123 -11.87 24.43 -4.43
CA PRO A 123 -11.99 23.10 -3.84
C PRO A 123 -10.76 22.68 -3.03
N VAL A 124 -9.57 23.06 -3.48
CA VAL A 124 -8.31 22.76 -2.79
C VAL A 124 -8.29 23.44 -1.42
N LYS A 125 -8.61 24.74 -1.37
CA LYS A 125 -8.65 25.52 -0.12
C LYS A 125 -9.68 24.97 0.87
N ARG A 126 -10.85 24.57 0.37
CA ARG A 126 -11.94 24.02 1.21
C ARG A 126 -11.57 22.68 1.84
N MET A 127 -10.84 21.84 1.12
CA MET A 127 -10.45 20.49 1.57
C MET A 127 -9.07 20.45 2.25
N PHE A 128 -8.32 21.56 2.22
CA PHE A 128 -6.92 21.59 2.66
C PHE A 128 -6.75 21.16 4.12
N SER A 129 -7.51 21.73 5.04
CA SER A 129 -7.42 21.41 6.47
C SER A 129 -7.71 19.94 6.75
N PHE A 130 -8.75 19.39 6.13
CA PHE A 130 -9.07 17.97 6.25
C PHE A 130 -7.96 17.08 5.67
N SER A 131 -7.47 17.43 4.49
CA SER A 131 -6.42 16.67 3.80
C SER A 131 -5.10 16.66 4.56
N VAL A 132 -4.71 17.77 5.19
CA VAL A 132 -3.52 17.87 6.03
C VAL A 132 -3.63 16.97 7.25
N ASN A 133 -4.78 16.97 7.94
CA ASN A 133 -4.99 16.09 9.09
C ASN A 133 -4.91 14.60 8.71
N VAL A 134 -5.52 14.22 7.58
CA VAL A 134 -5.41 12.85 7.05
C VAL A 134 -3.98 12.51 6.69
N LEU A 135 -3.25 13.43 6.06
CA LEU A 135 -1.85 13.24 5.69
C LEU A 135 -0.97 13.03 6.93
N ILE A 136 -1.11 13.87 7.98
CA ILE A 136 -0.36 13.73 9.22
C ILE A 136 -0.66 12.38 9.89
N THR A 137 -1.93 12.01 9.97
CA THR A 137 -2.35 10.72 10.54
C THR A 137 -1.73 9.54 9.77
N ASN A 138 -1.77 9.58 8.44
CA ASN A 138 -1.17 8.54 7.61
C ASN A 138 0.36 8.50 7.71
N LEU A 139 1.02 9.66 7.83
CA LEU A 139 2.47 9.72 8.08
C LEU A 139 2.84 9.07 9.41
N ILE A 140 2.14 9.44 10.49
CA ILE A 140 2.38 8.86 11.81
C ILE A 140 2.17 7.34 11.78
N ASN A 141 1.08 6.86 11.17
CA ASN A 141 0.80 5.43 11.04
C ASN A 141 1.88 4.72 10.22
N THR A 142 2.29 5.29 9.09
CA THR A 142 3.32 4.70 8.22
C THR A 142 4.67 4.63 8.93
N VAL A 143 5.08 5.71 9.60
CA VAL A 143 6.32 5.73 10.38
C VAL A 143 6.24 4.72 11.51
N SER A 144 5.15 4.69 12.28
CA SER A 144 4.97 3.75 13.40
C SER A 144 5.02 2.29 12.95
N ASN A 145 4.42 1.97 11.81
CA ASN A 145 4.41 0.60 11.28
C ASN A 145 5.76 0.15 10.70
N ASN A 146 6.60 1.09 10.25
CA ASN A 146 7.87 0.78 9.60
C ASN A 146 9.10 1.20 10.41
N ILE A 147 8.91 1.77 11.61
CA ILE A 147 10.01 2.32 12.40
C ILE A 147 11.08 1.27 12.73
N LEU A 148 10.68 0.03 13.02
CA LEU A 148 11.62 -1.06 13.28
C LEU A 148 12.45 -1.40 12.06
N THR A 149 11.83 -1.47 10.88
CA THR A 149 12.54 -1.72 9.62
C THR A 149 13.51 -0.59 9.29
N LEU A 150 13.13 0.67 9.55
CA LEU A 150 14.00 1.83 9.36
C LEU A 150 15.21 1.81 10.31
N LEU A 151 14.98 1.52 11.60
CA LEU A 151 16.05 1.42 12.59
C LEU A 151 17.00 0.25 12.28
N PHE A 152 16.46 -0.89 11.90
CA PHE A 152 17.28 -2.04 11.53
C PHE A 152 18.10 -1.78 10.26
N GLY A 153 17.55 -1.02 9.30
CA GLY A 153 18.27 -0.65 8.08
C GLY A 153 19.55 0.15 8.31
N GLY A 154 19.60 0.95 9.40
CA GLY A 154 20.79 1.70 9.78
C GLY A 154 21.75 0.98 10.75
N LEU A 155 21.30 -0.07 11.45
CA LEU A 155 22.04 -0.69 12.55
C LEU A 155 22.50 -2.13 12.24
N TYR A 156 21.86 -2.82 11.30
CA TYR A 156 22.10 -4.23 11.02
C TYR A 156 22.46 -4.46 9.54
N PRO A 157 23.18 -5.57 9.23
CA PRO A 157 23.47 -5.95 7.84
C PRO A 157 22.19 -6.14 7.03
N MET A 158 22.23 -5.79 5.74
CA MET A 158 21.10 -5.85 4.81
C MET A 158 20.38 -7.20 4.80
N LYS A 159 21.11 -8.31 4.97
CA LYS A 159 20.52 -9.65 5.06
C LYS A 159 19.55 -9.77 6.23
N ALA A 160 19.97 -9.32 7.42
CA ALA A 160 19.10 -9.38 8.62
C ALA A 160 17.86 -8.48 8.48
N VAL A 161 18.02 -7.31 7.83
CA VAL A 161 16.90 -6.41 7.52
C VAL A 161 15.93 -7.07 6.54
N GLY A 162 16.45 -7.76 5.53
CA GLY A 162 15.67 -8.51 4.57
C GLY A 162 14.85 -9.63 5.24
N ASP A 163 15.50 -10.43 6.06
CA ASP A 163 14.86 -11.54 6.80
C ASP A 163 13.76 -11.02 7.74
N PHE A 164 14.03 -9.93 8.47
CA PHE A 164 13.03 -9.28 9.34
C PHE A 164 11.85 -8.72 8.54
N SER A 165 12.11 -8.03 7.44
CA SER A 165 11.08 -7.44 6.58
C SER A 165 10.19 -8.51 5.98
N GLN A 166 10.77 -9.63 5.57
CA GLN A 166 10.02 -10.77 5.05
C GLN A 166 9.14 -11.42 6.12
N ALA A 167 9.68 -11.64 7.32
CA ALA A 167 8.93 -12.17 8.45
C ALA A 167 7.76 -11.24 8.85
N ASN A 168 8.00 -9.92 8.88
CA ASN A 168 6.97 -8.93 9.18
C ASN A 168 5.89 -8.88 8.09
N LYS A 169 6.26 -9.05 6.83
CA LYS A 169 5.31 -9.13 5.70
C LYS A 169 4.35 -10.31 5.86
N TRP A 170 4.86 -11.50 6.20
CA TRP A 170 4.03 -12.68 6.41
C TRP A 170 3.13 -12.55 7.64
N ASN A 171 3.66 -12.00 8.74
CA ASN A 171 2.87 -11.70 9.93
C ASN A 171 1.73 -10.71 9.62
N THR A 172 2.02 -9.63 8.91
CA THR A 172 1.04 -8.62 8.51
C THR A 172 -0.01 -9.22 7.58
N MET A 173 0.41 -10.07 6.64
CA MET A 173 -0.50 -10.74 5.70
C MET A 173 -1.46 -11.67 6.45
N GLY A 174 -0.96 -12.49 7.39
CA GLY A 174 -1.81 -13.36 8.21
C GLY A 174 -2.83 -12.58 9.05
N ASN A 175 -2.40 -11.49 9.71
CA ASN A 175 -3.28 -10.61 10.46
C ASN A 175 -4.32 -9.91 9.57
N SER A 176 -3.95 -9.49 8.37
CA SER A 176 -4.83 -8.78 7.43
C SER A 176 -6.01 -9.63 6.99
N PHE A 177 -5.84 -10.93 6.80
CA PHE A 177 -6.94 -11.82 6.45
C PHE A 177 -8.05 -11.79 7.50
N VAL A 178 -7.69 -11.92 8.76
CA VAL A 178 -8.65 -11.91 9.87
C VAL A 178 -9.24 -10.51 10.07
N ALA A 179 -8.39 -9.49 10.10
CA ALA A 179 -8.80 -8.11 10.32
C ALA A 179 -9.77 -7.62 9.22
N ASN A 180 -9.48 -7.92 7.94
CA ASN A 180 -10.32 -7.52 6.83
C ASN A 180 -11.66 -8.28 6.82
N ALA A 181 -11.65 -9.59 7.07
CA ALA A 181 -12.86 -10.39 7.13
C ALA A 181 -13.82 -9.89 8.23
N VAL A 182 -13.28 -9.57 9.40
CA VAL A 182 -14.07 -9.06 10.52
C VAL A 182 -14.47 -7.60 10.29
N GLY A 183 -13.56 -6.76 9.80
CA GLY A 183 -13.78 -5.33 9.59
C GLY A 183 -14.89 -5.03 8.59
N GLN A 184 -15.00 -5.81 7.51
CA GLN A 184 -16.07 -5.64 6.52
C GLN A 184 -17.47 -5.88 7.08
N VAL A 185 -17.60 -6.74 8.09
CA VAL A 185 -18.88 -7.05 8.75
C VAL A 185 -19.09 -6.17 9.99
N ALA A 186 -18.02 -5.80 10.68
CA ALA A 186 -18.06 -5.05 11.92
C ALA A 186 -18.68 -3.68 11.78
N GLN A 187 -18.27 -2.89 10.80
CA GLN A 187 -18.75 -1.53 10.60
C GLN A 187 -20.25 -1.45 10.34
N PRO A 188 -20.84 -2.18 9.37
CA PRO A 188 -22.28 -2.10 9.14
C PRO A 188 -23.11 -2.65 10.30
N VAL A 189 -22.63 -3.71 10.97
CA VAL A 189 -23.33 -4.29 12.12
C VAL A 189 -23.32 -3.37 13.33
N LEU A 190 -22.17 -2.73 13.64
CA LEU A 190 -22.11 -1.75 14.72
C LEU A 190 -22.94 -0.50 14.41
N ALA A 191 -22.92 -0.02 13.17
CA ALA A 191 -23.74 1.11 12.76
C ALA A 191 -25.25 0.82 12.90
N SER A 192 -25.70 -0.41 12.64
CA SER A 192 -27.10 -0.80 12.76
C SER A 192 -27.62 -0.90 14.20
N VAL A 193 -26.75 -0.96 15.21
CA VAL A 193 -27.11 -1.10 16.63
C VAL A 193 -26.68 0.10 17.48
N ASN A 194 -26.24 1.19 16.86
CA ASN A 194 -25.68 2.38 17.52
C ASN A 194 -26.68 3.11 18.45
N GLU A 195 -28.00 2.91 18.26
CA GLU A 195 -29.03 3.53 19.08
C GLU A 195 -29.31 2.78 20.41
N GLU A 196 -28.84 1.52 20.53
CA GLU A 196 -29.07 0.67 21.70
C GLU A 196 -27.75 0.32 22.41
N ARG A 197 -27.25 1.15 23.33
CA ARG A 197 -25.97 0.96 24.05
C ARG A 197 -25.74 -0.46 24.61
N GLY A 198 -26.77 -1.10 25.13
CA GLY A 198 -26.64 -2.46 25.70
C GLY A 198 -26.50 -3.55 24.64
N ARG A 199 -27.03 -3.33 23.44
CA ARG A 199 -26.93 -4.24 22.31
C ARG A 199 -25.59 -4.06 21.59
N GLU A 200 -25.14 -2.83 21.44
CA GLU A 200 -23.84 -2.47 20.90
C GLU A 200 -22.70 -3.18 21.61
N VAL A 201 -22.64 -3.12 22.96
CA VAL A 201 -21.62 -3.78 23.78
C VAL A 201 -21.65 -5.30 23.62
N ARG A 202 -22.82 -5.90 23.53
CA ARG A 202 -22.96 -7.36 23.34
C ARG A 202 -22.46 -7.78 21.95
N VAL A 203 -22.82 -7.03 20.91
CA VAL A 203 -22.36 -7.25 19.54
C VAL A 203 -20.84 -7.11 19.49
N PHE A 204 -20.29 -6.03 20.02
CA PHE A 204 -18.85 -5.79 20.08
C PHE A 204 -18.09 -6.95 20.75
N ARG A 205 -18.55 -7.40 21.93
CA ARG A 205 -17.95 -8.54 22.64
C ARG A 205 -18.02 -9.84 21.83
N LYS A 206 -19.12 -10.08 21.10
CA LYS A 206 -19.27 -11.25 20.25
C LYS A 206 -18.26 -11.20 19.09
N MET A 207 -18.10 -10.04 18.48
CA MET A 207 -17.13 -9.83 17.41
C MET A 207 -15.69 -9.99 17.89
N MET A 208 -15.35 -9.43 19.05
CA MET A 208 -14.03 -9.60 19.65
C MET A 208 -13.71 -11.07 19.92
N ARG A 209 -14.66 -11.83 20.49
CA ARG A 209 -14.48 -13.27 20.70
C ARG A 209 -14.31 -14.05 19.40
N PHE A 210 -15.08 -13.72 18.37
CA PHE A 210 -14.97 -14.35 17.07
C PHE A 210 -13.61 -14.05 16.42
N THR A 211 -13.18 -12.78 16.47
CA THR A 211 -11.86 -12.39 15.99
C THR A 211 -10.75 -13.15 16.70
N ALA A 212 -10.80 -13.20 18.03
CA ALA A 212 -9.81 -13.93 18.83
C ALA A 212 -9.82 -15.43 18.50
N PHE A 213 -11.00 -16.04 18.40
CA PHE A 213 -11.15 -17.45 18.05
C PHE A 213 -10.57 -17.79 16.68
N LEU A 214 -10.64 -16.87 15.72
CA LEU A 214 -10.08 -17.08 14.39
C LEU A 214 -8.59 -16.73 14.33
N SER A 215 -8.17 -15.64 14.99
CA SER A 215 -6.79 -15.14 14.95
C SER A 215 -5.82 -16.03 15.68
N PHE A 216 -6.15 -16.47 16.90
CA PHE A 216 -5.21 -17.23 17.71
C PHE A 216 -4.80 -18.56 17.07
N PRO A 217 -5.72 -19.43 16.62
CA PRO A 217 -5.32 -20.68 15.94
C PRO A 217 -4.54 -20.42 14.63
N ALA A 218 -4.94 -19.39 13.89
CA ALA A 218 -4.25 -19.05 12.64
C ALA A 218 -2.80 -18.61 12.88
N MET A 219 -2.58 -17.73 13.87
CA MET A 219 -1.25 -17.23 14.20
C MET A 219 -0.38 -18.29 14.88
N PHE A 220 -0.93 -19.09 15.77
CA PHE A 220 -0.20 -20.21 16.37
C PHE A 220 0.12 -21.28 15.33
N GLY A 221 -0.81 -21.59 14.42
CA GLY A 221 -0.57 -22.48 13.30
C GLY A 221 0.57 -22.00 12.41
N LEU A 222 0.56 -20.70 12.05
CA LEU A 222 1.64 -20.09 11.28
C LEU A 222 2.98 -20.15 12.01
N ALA A 223 2.99 -19.94 13.35
CA ALA A 223 4.19 -20.01 14.15
C ALA A 223 4.79 -21.41 14.19
N ILE A 224 3.96 -22.45 14.27
CA ILE A 224 4.41 -23.85 14.29
C ILE A 224 5.02 -24.26 12.94
N VAL A 225 4.41 -23.83 11.83
CA VAL A 225 4.82 -24.20 10.47
C VAL A 225 5.83 -23.20 9.89
N SER A 226 6.19 -22.16 10.62
CA SER A 226 6.99 -21.02 10.12
C SER A 226 8.32 -21.44 9.51
N ARG A 227 9.02 -22.43 10.09
CA ARG A 227 10.32 -22.89 9.61
C ARG A 227 10.20 -23.55 8.23
N GLU A 228 9.29 -24.48 8.08
CA GLU A 228 9.04 -25.20 6.83
C GLU A 228 8.49 -24.27 5.76
N PHE A 229 7.63 -23.34 6.15
CA PHE A 229 7.05 -22.34 5.28
C PHE A 229 8.12 -21.38 4.71
N ILE A 230 9.05 -20.93 5.53
CA ILE A 230 10.15 -20.05 5.12
C ILE A 230 11.10 -20.82 4.17
N LEU A 231 11.46 -22.06 4.49
CA LEU A 231 12.32 -22.89 3.64
C LEU A 231 11.71 -23.19 2.26
N LEU A 232 10.39 -23.13 2.13
CA LEU A 232 9.67 -23.39 0.90
C LEU A 232 9.46 -22.12 0.05
N THR A 233 9.55 -20.92 0.68
CA THR A 233 9.25 -19.62 0.05
C THR A 233 10.50 -18.76 -0.21
N ILE A 234 11.64 -19.13 0.36
CA ILE A 234 12.95 -18.49 0.18
C ILE A 234 13.97 -19.50 -0.35
#